data_28a8da865db717b0b6af7f67b89e96d8
#
_entry.id   28a8da865db717b0b6af7f67b89e96d8
#
_cell.length_a   1.000
_cell.length_b   1.000
_cell.length_c   1.000
_cell.angle_alpha   90.00
_cell.angle_beta   90.00
_cell.angle_gamma   90.00
#
_symmetry.space_group_name_H-M   'P 1'
#
loop_
_entity.id
_entity.type
_entity.pdbx_description
1 polymer ?
#
loop_
_entity_poly.entity_id
_entity_poly.type
_entity_poly.pdbx_seq_one_letter_code
_entity_poly.pdbx_strand_id
1 'polypeptide(L)'
;MSKNTQRPPKLVLTRYSFRTDKIEGTVRFAVAPDLHSSPFEDLLEEFARCDAVLIPGDLVDRHRRNNENALRFLETVPEVAPVFYSIGNHERKFRHREEYLKQVKESRVTLLDNASVSFHGVRIGGLSSSSGRGDAGPDTAFLDSFEKEAGYRLLLCHHPEIYRDYVSGRNIDLTLCGHAHGGQIQIRGRGLYAPGQ
;
A
#
# COMPACT_ATOMS: atom_id res chain seq x y z
N MET A 1 24.81 31.68 0.86
CA MET A 1 23.73 30.72 1.17
C MET A 1 23.60 29.81 -0.03
N SER A 2 24.20 28.63 0.04
CA SER A 2 24.16 27.64 -1.05
C SER A 2 22.79 26.98 -1.04
N LYS A 3 21.99 27.18 -2.11
CA LYS A 3 20.77 26.42 -2.34
C LYS A 3 21.19 24.99 -2.69
N ASN A 4 21.03 24.09 -1.73
CA ASN A 4 21.21 22.67 -1.94
C ASN A 4 20.07 22.17 -2.86
N THR A 5 20.25 22.27 -4.17
CA THR A 5 19.34 21.72 -5.16
C THR A 5 19.54 20.21 -5.22
N GLN A 6 18.99 19.50 -4.23
CA GLN A 6 18.82 18.06 -4.36
C GLN A 6 17.92 17.82 -5.59
N ARG A 7 18.47 17.14 -6.60
CA ARG A 7 17.65 16.66 -7.72
C ARG A 7 16.54 15.76 -7.12
N PRO A 8 15.27 15.93 -7.57
CA PRO A 8 14.21 15.02 -7.13
C PRO A 8 14.66 13.58 -7.41
N PRO A 9 14.31 12.63 -6.53
CA PRO A 9 14.64 11.24 -6.75
C PRO A 9 14.09 10.81 -8.11
N LYS A 10 14.94 10.15 -8.90
CA LYS A 10 14.55 9.65 -10.21
C LYS A 10 13.49 8.56 -10.01
N LEU A 11 12.31 8.75 -10.61
CA LEU A 11 11.28 7.72 -10.64
C LEU A 11 11.84 6.44 -11.26
N VAL A 12 11.69 5.32 -10.57
CA VAL A 12 12.06 3.99 -11.06
C VAL A 12 10.80 3.14 -11.09
N LEU A 13 10.42 2.69 -12.28
CA LEU A 13 9.30 1.77 -12.50
C LEU A 13 9.85 0.36 -12.64
N THR A 14 9.38 -0.55 -11.77
CA THR A 14 9.65 -1.97 -11.88
C THR A 14 8.37 -2.70 -12.28
N ARG A 15 8.46 -3.60 -13.27
CA ARG A 15 7.30 -4.36 -13.76
C ARG A 15 7.47 -5.83 -13.41
N TYR A 16 6.43 -6.40 -12.82
CA TYR A 16 6.31 -7.83 -12.52
C TYR A 16 5.11 -8.40 -13.29
N SER A 17 5.20 -9.67 -13.65
CA SER A 17 4.11 -10.37 -14.34
C SER A 17 3.91 -11.73 -13.70
N PHE A 18 2.69 -12.05 -13.34
CA PHE A 18 2.28 -13.31 -12.74
C PHE A 18 1.22 -13.96 -13.64
N ARG A 19 1.28 -15.27 -13.79
CA ARG A 19 0.27 -16.04 -14.54
C ARG A 19 -0.56 -16.86 -13.56
N THR A 20 -1.87 -16.88 -13.80
CA THR A 20 -2.83 -17.65 -13.00
C THR A 20 -3.98 -18.09 -13.90
N ASP A 21 -4.63 -19.20 -13.56
CA ASP A 21 -5.87 -19.71 -14.12
C ASP A 21 -7.13 -19.26 -13.35
N LYS A 22 -6.93 -18.52 -12.25
CA LYS A 22 -8.03 -18.08 -11.37
C LYS A 22 -8.77 -16.82 -11.83
N ILE A 23 -8.26 -16.13 -12.82
CA ILE A 23 -8.89 -14.94 -13.43
C ILE A 23 -8.87 -15.03 -14.94
N GLU A 24 -9.91 -14.50 -15.59
CA GLU A 24 -9.96 -14.38 -17.03
C GLU A 24 -9.29 -13.08 -17.49
N GLY A 25 -8.52 -13.16 -18.59
CA GLY A 25 -7.85 -12.02 -19.20
C GLY A 25 -6.63 -11.52 -18.40
N THR A 26 -6.43 -10.22 -18.42
CA THR A 26 -5.29 -9.55 -17.78
C THR A 26 -5.78 -8.40 -16.93
N VAL A 27 -5.33 -8.33 -15.70
CA VAL A 27 -5.55 -7.18 -14.80
C VAL A 27 -4.21 -6.57 -14.47
N ARG A 28 -4.11 -5.24 -14.64
CA ARG A 28 -2.89 -4.48 -14.42
C ARG A 28 -3.06 -3.55 -13.23
N PHE A 29 -2.20 -3.70 -12.23
CA PHE A 29 -2.18 -2.85 -11.05
C PHE A 29 -0.93 -1.97 -11.01
N ALA A 30 -1.09 -0.69 -10.68
CA ALA A 30 0.00 0.12 -10.18
C ALA A 30 0.09 -0.07 -8.66
N VAL A 31 1.28 -0.28 -8.13
CA VAL A 31 1.51 -0.45 -6.68
C VAL A 31 2.41 0.68 -6.20
N ALA A 32 1.91 1.49 -5.27
CA ALA A 32 2.61 2.66 -4.76
C ALA A 32 2.60 2.68 -3.21
N PRO A 33 3.46 1.86 -2.56
CA PRO A 33 3.64 1.89 -1.10
C PRO A 33 4.45 3.12 -0.68
N ASP A 34 4.36 3.47 0.60
CA ASP A 34 5.29 4.37 1.29
C ASP A 34 5.46 5.75 0.59
N LEU A 35 4.37 6.32 0.11
CA LEU A 35 4.40 7.63 -0.56
C LEU A 35 4.74 8.76 0.41
N HIS A 36 4.40 8.63 1.69
CA HIS A 36 4.77 9.60 2.75
C HIS A 36 4.50 11.06 2.36
N SER A 37 3.33 11.30 1.77
CA SER A 37 2.94 12.63 1.28
C SER A 37 3.97 13.25 0.32
N SER A 38 4.64 12.41 -0.48
CA SER A 38 5.52 12.87 -1.55
C SER A 38 4.70 13.35 -2.76
N PRO A 39 5.26 14.20 -3.63
CA PRO A 39 4.68 14.51 -4.92
C PRO A 39 4.46 13.22 -5.73
N PHE A 40 3.34 13.14 -6.45
CA PHE A 40 2.92 11.96 -7.19
C PHE A 40 2.48 12.26 -8.63
N GLU A 41 2.50 13.50 -9.03
CA GLU A 41 1.99 13.96 -10.32
C GLU A 41 2.67 13.27 -11.50
N ASP A 42 3.96 12.98 -11.38
CA ASP A 42 4.74 12.24 -12.39
C ASP A 42 4.28 10.76 -12.53
N LEU A 43 3.46 10.26 -11.60
CA LEU A 43 2.91 8.90 -11.63
C LEU A 43 1.54 8.83 -12.32
N LEU A 44 0.83 9.94 -12.51
CA LEU A 44 -0.55 9.96 -12.99
C LEU A 44 -0.72 9.27 -14.35
N GLU A 45 0.22 9.46 -15.27
CA GLU A 45 0.18 8.82 -16.58
C GLU A 45 0.31 7.29 -16.48
N GLU A 46 1.17 6.78 -15.57
CA GLU A 46 1.31 5.34 -15.35
C GLU A 46 0.09 4.78 -14.60
N PHE A 47 -0.49 5.53 -13.66
CA PHE A 47 -1.73 5.14 -12.99
C PHE A 47 -2.90 5.01 -13.97
N ALA A 48 -3.05 5.96 -14.89
CA ALA A 48 -4.08 5.95 -15.91
C ALA A 48 -3.97 4.78 -16.91
N ARG A 49 -2.81 4.13 -17.01
CA ARG A 49 -2.59 2.93 -17.85
C ARG A 49 -2.90 1.63 -17.12
N CYS A 50 -3.28 1.69 -15.86
CA CYS A 50 -3.59 0.54 -15.02
C CYS A 50 -5.09 0.44 -14.76
N ASP A 51 -5.56 -0.78 -14.48
CA ASP A 51 -6.96 -1.01 -14.13
C ASP A 51 -7.28 -0.50 -12.72
N ALA A 52 -6.29 -0.49 -11.82
CA ALA A 52 -6.39 0.14 -10.51
C ALA A 52 -5.02 0.47 -9.90
N VAL A 53 -5.03 1.33 -8.87
CA VAL A 53 -3.89 1.68 -8.03
C VAL A 53 -4.05 1.04 -6.65
N LEU A 54 -3.00 0.35 -6.19
CA LEU A 54 -2.95 -0.33 -4.90
C LEU A 54 -1.97 0.40 -3.98
N ILE A 55 -2.45 0.79 -2.79
CA ILE A 55 -1.66 1.47 -1.77
C ILE A 55 -1.55 0.56 -0.54
N PRO A 56 -0.48 -0.21 -0.38
CA PRO A 56 -0.27 -1.06 0.80
C PRO A 56 0.27 -0.27 2.01
N GLY A 57 -0.31 0.89 2.30
CA GLY A 57 -0.02 1.72 3.47
C GLY A 57 0.95 2.87 3.25
N ASP A 58 1.03 3.71 4.26
CA ASP A 58 1.95 4.85 4.40
C ASP A 58 1.84 5.89 3.26
N LEU A 59 0.59 6.26 2.93
CA LEU A 59 0.30 7.40 2.06
C LEU A 59 0.63 8.73 2.76
N VAL A 60 0.32 8.84 4.07
CA VAL A 60 0.71 9.99 4.91
C VAL A 60 2.09 9.81 5.53
N ASP A 61 2.70 10.92 5.95
CA ASP A 61 3.87 10.92 6.81
C ASP A 61 3.50 11.50 8.20
N ARG A 62 3.51 10.66 9.24
CA ARG A 62 3.17 11.04 10.62
C ARG A 62 4.11 12.10 11.21
N HIS A 63 5.31 12.25 10.66
CA HIS A 63 6.32 13.20 11.11
C HIS A 63 6.17 14.58 10.46
N ARG A 64 5.43 14.66 9.36
CA ARG A 64 5.14 15.93 8.68
C ARG A 64 3.95 16.63 9.34
N ARG A 65 4.05 17.95 9.49
CA ARG A 65 2.92 18.78 9.94
C ARG A 65 1.84 18.91 8.88
N ASN A 66 2.26 18.89 7.62
CA ASN A 66 1.39 19.04 6.46
C ASN A 66 1.52 17.80 5.56
N ASN A 67 0.39 17.19 5.24
CA ASN A 67 0.23 16.05 4.35
C ASN A 67 -0.61 16.40 3.11
N GLU A 68 -0.45 17.62 2.58
CA GLU A 68 -1.23 18.11 1.43
C GLU A 68 -1.16 17.19 0.23
N ASN A 69 0.00 16.62 -0.09
CA ASN A 69 0.11 15.71 -1.22
C ASN A 69 -0.68 14.42 -0.99
N ALA A 70 -0.75 13.91 0.24
CA ALA A 70 -1.60 12.76 0.55
C ALA A 70 -3.08 13.10 0.36
N LEU A 71 -3.53 14.28 0.79
CA LEU A 71 -4.91 14.73 0.59
C LEU A 71 -5.23 14.95 -0.90
N ARG A 72 -4.33 15.61 -1.63
CA ARG A 72 -4.46 15.77 -3.08
C ARG A 72 -4.49 14.43 -3.82
N PHE A 73 -3.74 13.44 -3.34
CA PHE A 73 -3.77 12.08 -3.89
C PHE A 73 -5.18 11.49 -3.80
N LEU A 74 -5.86 11.62 -2.63
CA LEU A 74 -7.21 11.12 -2.43
C LEU A 74 -8.24 11.74 -3.39
N GLU A 75 -8.01 12.97 -3.83
CA GLU A 75 -8.87 13.69 -4.77
C GLU A 75 -8.52 13.39 -6.23
N THR A 76 -7.22 13.40 -6.55
CA THR A 76 -6.75 13.41 -7.95
C THR A 76 -6.66 11.99 -8.55
N VAL A 77 -6.08 11.03 -7.82
CA VAL A 77 -5.81 9.71 -8.40
C VAL A 77 -7.07 8.92 -8.70
N PRO A 78 -8.15 8.97 -7.88
CA PRO A 78 -9.40 8.30 -8.21
C PRO A 78 -10.11 8.82 -9.48
N GLU A 79 -9.71 9.98 -10.01
CA GLU A 79 -10.21 10.50 -11.29
C GLU A 79 -9.59 9.75 -12.50
N VAL A 80 -8.41 9.15 -12.33
CA VAL A 80 -7.68 8.46 -13.42
C VAL A 80 -7.75 6.95 -13.31
N ALA A 81 -7.81 6.38 -12.09
CA ALA A 81 -7.97 4.94 -11.85
C ALA A 81 -8.59 4.66 -10.48
N PRO A 82 -9.37 3.58 -10.30
CA PRO A 82 -9.82 3.12 -8.99
C PRO A 82 -8.64 2.93 -8.03
N VAL A 83 -8.80 3.31 -6.77
CA VAL A 83 -7.75 3.19 -5.74
C VAL A 83 -8.23 2.28 -4.62
N PHE A 84 -7.41 1.27 -4.28
CA PHE A 84 -7.59 0.40 -3.11
C PHE A 84 -6.46 0.67 -2.13
N TYR A 85 -6.79 1.00 -0.90
CA TYR A 85 -5.88 1.50 0.11
C TYR A 85 -5.99 0.74 1.42
N SER A 86 -4.88 0.20 1.91
CA SER A 86 -4.76 -0.43 3.23
C SER A 86 -3.96 0.46 4.18
N ILE A 87 -4.28 0.40 5.47
CA ILE A 87 -3.67 1.25 6.51
C ILE A 87 -2.26 0.77 6.85
N GLY A 88 -1.27 1.67 6.74
CA GLY A 88 0.10 1.47 7.20
C GLY A 88 0.34 1.97 8.63
N ASN A 89 1.59 1.93 9.08
CA ASN A 89 1.93 2.38 10.44
C ASN A 89 1.94 3.90 10.58
N HIS A 90 2.15 4.64 9.50
CA HIS A 90 2.07 6.10 9.54
C HIS A 90 0.64 6.57 9.72
N GLU A 91 -0.34 6.00 9.01
CA GLU A 91 -1.75 6.29 9.22
C GLU A 91 -2.18 5.96 10.65
N ARG A 92 -1.76 4.77 11.15
CA ARG A 92 -2.13 4.30 12.48
C ARG A 92 -1.65 5.22 13.60
N LYS A 93 -0.44 5.77 13.46
CA LYS A 93 0.21 6.63 14.45
C LYS A 93 0.09 8.12 14.11
N PHE A 94 -0.69 8.47 13.08
CA PHE A 94 -0.87 9.87 12.69
C PHE A 94 -1.68 10.63 13.74
N ARG A 95 -1.19 11.80 14.15
CA ARG A 95 -1.84 12.63 15.18
C ARG A 95 -3.30 12.99 14.84
N HIS A 96 -3.59 13.24 13.56
CA HIS A 96 -4.91 13.60 13.04
C HIS A 96 -5.57 12.42 12.31
N ARG A 97 -5.36 11.21 12.82
CA ARG A 97 -5.81 9.97 12.19
C ARG A 97 -7.32 9.95 11.90
N GLU A 98 -8.12 10.34 12.88
CA GLU A 98 -9.60 10.30 12.74
C GLU A 98 -10.09 11.24 11.63
N GLU A 99 -9.57 12.47 11.60
CA GLU A 99 -9.88 13.45 10.57
C GLU A 99 -9.41 12.97 9.19
N TYR A 100 -8.21 12.44 9.09
CA TYR A 100 -7.66 11.88 7.86
C TYR A 100 -8.50 10.70 7.36
N LEU A 101 -8.83 9.73 8.22
CA LEU A 101 -9.64 8.58 7.82
C LEU A 101 -11.08 8.97 7.44
N LYS A 102 -11.61 10.05 8.02
CA LYS A 102 -12.87 10.63 7.57
C LYS A 102 -12.74 11.13 6.12
N GLN A 103 -11.70 11.88 5.80
CA GLN A 103 -11.44 12.36 4.43
C GLN A 103 -11.23 11.20 3.45
N VAL A 104 -10.50 10.14 3.84
CA VAL A 104 -10.38 8.92 3.02
C VAL A 104 -11.76 8.31 2.72
N LYS A 105 -12.64 8.20 3.72
CA LYS A 105 -14.00 7.65 3.56
C LYS A 105 -14.93 8.54 2.72
N GLU A 106 -14.71 9.84 2.76
CA GLU A 106 -15.45 10.83 1.96
C GLU A 106 -14.92 10.94 0.52
N SER A 107 -13.71 10.45 0.26
CA SER A 107 -13.12 10.38 -1.07
C SER A 107 -13.66 9.19 -1.87
N ARG A 108 -13.23 9.07 -3.13
CA ARG A 108 -13.56 7.93 -4.00
C ARG A 108 -12.57 6.76 -3.88
N VAL A 109 -11.70 6.80 -2.87
CA VAL A 109 -10.75 5.72 -2.54
C VAL A 109 -11.48 4.63 -1.76
N THR A 110 -11.28 3.38 -2.15
CA THR A 110 -11.76 2.23 -1.39
C THR A 110 -10.78 1.89 -0.27
N LEU A 111 -11.14 2.26 0.96
CA LEU A 111 -10.35 1.90 2.15
C LEU A 111 -10.61 0.45 2.54
N LEU A 112 -9.55 -0.34 2.62
CA LEU A 112 -9.55 -1.73 3.06
C LEU A 112 -8.93 -1.83 4.46
N ASP A 113 -9.72 -1.59 5.50
CA ASP A 113 -9.35 -1.67 6.91
C ASP A 113 -9.81 -3.02 7.48
N ASN A 114 -8.97 -4.06 7.38
CA ASN A 114 -9.31 -5.46 7.60
C ASN A 114 -10.58 -5.87 6.81
N ALA A 115 -10.58 -5.54 5.55
CA ALA A 115 -11.71 -5.75 4.65
C ALA A 115 -11.24 -6.19 3.26
N SER A 116 -12.14 -6.74 2.47
CA SER A 116 -11.87 -7.16 1.09
C SER A 116 -12.95 -6.69 0.12
N VAL A 117 -12.57 -6.61 -1.16
CA VAL A 117 -13.45 -6.26 -2.27
C VAL A 117 -13.12 -7.12 -3.49
N SER A 118 -14.10 -7.37 -4.35
CA SER A 118 -13.88 -8.02 -5.64
C SER A 118 -13.66 -6.98 -6.73
N PHE A 119 -12.62 -7.16 -7.54
CA PHE A 119 -12.30 -6.29 -8.66
C PHE A 119 -11.73 -7.12 -9.82
N HIS A 120 -12.43 -7.15 -10.98
CA HIS A 120 -12.03 -7.89 -12.18
C HIS A 120 -11.58 -9.35 -11.91
N GLY A 121 -12.32 -10.08 -11.07
CA GLY A 121 -12.01 -11.47 -10.70
C GLY A 121 -10.91 -11.64 -9.66
N VAL A 122 -10.27 -10.53 -9.24
CA VAL A 122 -9.32 -10.51 -8.13
C VAL A 122 -10.04 -10.15 -6.83
N ARG A 123 -9.82 -10.91 -5.78
CA ARG A 123 -10.23 -10.55 -4.43
C ARG A 123 -9.11 -9.75 -3.77
N ILE A 124 -9.31 -8.47 -3.59
CA ILE A 124 -8.32 -7.55 -2.99
C ILE A 124 -8.65 -7.39 -1.50
N GLY A 125 -7.75 -7.82 -0.63
CA GLY A 125 -7.85 -7.64 0.81
C GLY A 125 -6.86 -6.59 1.31
N GLY A 126 -7.21 -5.89 2.39
CA GLY A 126 -6.31 -4.99 3.10
C GLY A 126 -6.22 -5.37 4.57
N LEU A 127 -5.03 -5.81 4.99
CA LEU A 127 -4.70 -6.07 6.39
C LEU A 127 -4.11 -4.80 6.99
N SER A 128 -4.86 -4.17 7.89
CA SER A 128 -4.43 -2.95 8.55
C SER A 128 -3.23 -3.18 9.46
N SER A 129 -2.30 -2.24 9.43
CA SER A 129 -1.10 -2.29 10.27
C SER A 129 -1.46 -2.37 11.75
N SER A 130 -0.89 -3.35 12.43
CA SER A 130 -1.01 -3.58 13.88
C SER A 130 0.27 -3.24 14.63
N SER A 131 1.23 -2.56 13.97
CA SER A 131 2.57 -2.36 14.50
C SER A 131 2.63 -1.40 15.69
N GLY A 132 2.98 -1.94 16.82
CA GLY A 132 3.37 -1.22 18.01
C GLY A 132 3.85 -2.21 19.08
N ARG A 133 4.89 -1.87 19.86
CA ARG A 133 5.21 -2.65 21.06
C ARG A 133 3.96 -2.63 21.97
N GLY A 134 3.33 -3.79 22.18
CA GLY A 134 2.09 -3.94 22.98
C GLY A 134 0.80 -4.08 22.14
N ASP A 135 0.85 -4.03 20.82
CA ASP A 135 -0.31 -4.35 19.98
C ASP A 135 -0.61 -5.87 19.97
N ALA A 136 -1.89 -6.20 19.88
CA ALA A 136 -2.40 -7.58 19.88
C ALA A 136 -2.06 -8.40 18.61
N GLY A 137 -1.13 -7.92 17.77
CA GLY A 137 -0.82 -8.51 16.47
C GLY A 137 -1.82 -8.11 15.38
N PRO A 138 -1.69 -8.71 14.17
CA PRO A 138 -2.62 -8.44 13.07
C PRO A 138 -3.99 -9.08 13.34
N ASP A 139 -5.01 -8.63 12.61
CA ASP A 139 -6.34 -9.24 12.64
C ASP A 139 -6.32 -10.62 11.94
N THR A 140 -6.08 -11.66 12.74
CA THR A 140 -6.04 -13.04 12.24
C THR A 140 -7.43 -13.54 11.85
N ALA A 141 -8.51 -13.03 12.46
CA ALA A 141 -9.88 -13.39 12.08
C ALA A 141 -10.21 -12.91 10.65
N PHE A 142 -9.75 -11.72 10.28
CA PHE A 142 -9.82 -11.26 8.91
C PHE A 142 -9.03 -12.19 7.97
N LEU A 143 -7.80 -12.56 8.30
CA LEU A 143 -6.98 -13.47 7.48
C LEU A 143 -7.65 -14.85 7.32
N ASP A 144 -8.24 -15.39 8.40
CA ASP A 144 -8.93 -16.69 8.41
C ASP A 144 -10.20 -16.71 7.54
N SER A 145 -10.85 -15.55 7.40
CA SER A 145 -11.98 -15.37 6.49
C SER A 145 -11.52 -15.13 5.06
N PHE A 146 -10.53 -14.27 4.87
CA PHE A 146 -10.03 -13.88 3.55
C PHE A 146 -9.42 -15.05 2.76
N GLU A 147 -8.66 -15.93 3.41
CA GLU A 147 -8.07 -17.10 2.75
C GLU A 147 -9.10 -18.13 2.23
N LYS A 148 -10.35 -18.06 2.72
CA LYS A 148 -11.47 -18.92 2.28
C LYS A 148 -12.28 -18.33 1.13
N GLU A 149 -12.05 -17.05 0.81
CA GLU A 149 -12.77 -16.38 -0.29
C GLU A 149 -12.38 -16.99 -1.64
N ALA A 150 -13.34 -17.00 -2.57
CA ALA A 150 -13.11 -17.54 -3.91
C ALA A 150 -12.31 -16.56 -4.79
N GLY A 151 -11.62 -17.08 -5.80
CA GLY A 151 -10.88 -16.33 -6.80
C GLY A 151 -9.39 -16.14 -6.47
N TYR A 152 -8.75 -15.24 -7.18
CA TYR A 152 -7.35 -14.86 -6.93
C TYR A 152 -7.28 -13.87 -5.77
N ARG A 153 -6.62 -14.25 -4.69
CA ARG A 153 -6.52 -13.45 -3.45
C ARG A 153 -5.23 -12.65 -3.43
N LEU A 154 -5.39 -11.34 -3.56
CA LEU A 154 -4.32 -10.34 -3.47
C LEU A 154 -4.47 -9.59 -2.14
N LEU A 155 -3.47 -9.65 -1.27
CA LEU A 155 -3.47 -9.01 0.03
C LEU A 155 -2.53 -7.81 0.05
N LEU A 156 -3.04 -6.65 0.48
CA LEU A 156 -2.23 -5.50 0.87
C LEU A 156 -1.88 -5.66 2.35
N CYS A 157 -0.59 -5.86 2.66
CA CYS A 157 -0.09 -6.05 4.01
C CYS A 157 1.17 -5.22 4.18
N HIS A 158 1.04 -4.06 4.84
CA HIS A 158 2.10 -3.06 4.88
C HIS A 158 3.44 -3.61 5.39
N HIS A 159 3.43 -4.44 6.44
CA HIS A 159 4.61 -4.94 7.12
C HIS A 159 5.11 -6.29 6.58
N PRO A 160 6.34 -6.40 6.02
CA PRO A 160 6.91 -7.68 5.57
C PRO A 160 7.05 -8.73 6.67
N GLU A 161 7.29 -8.32 7.92
CA GLU A 161 7.35 -9.22 9.08
C GLU A 161 5.98 -9.85 9.38
N ILE A 162 4.88 -9.13 9.19
CA ILE A 162 3.53 -9.69 9.32
C ILE A 162 3.28 -10.73 8.22
N TYR A 163 3.74 -10.48 6.99
CA TYR A 163 3.70 -11.50 5.95
C TYR A 163 4.41 -12.78 6.39
N ARG A 164 5.66 -12.66 6.87
CA ARG A 164 6.48 -13.80 7.28
C ARG A 164 5.82 -14.61 8.40
N ASP A 165 5.29 -13.93 9.43
CA ASP A 165 4.87 -14.56 10.67
C ASP A 165 3.41 -15.02 10.67
N TYR A 166 2.53 -14.40 9.85
CA TYR A 166 1.09 -14.63 9.90
C TYR A 166 0.43 -14.95 8.55
N VAL A 167 1.05 -14.59 7.42
CA VAL A 167 0.45 -14.72 6.09
C VAL A 167 1.11 -15.85 5.30
N SER A 168 2.41 -16.05 5.46
CA SER A 168 3.16 -17.12 4.79
C SER A 168 2.55 -18.49 5.09
N GLY A 169 2.28 -19.27 4.02
CA GLY A 169 1.63 -20.57 4.13
C GLY A 169 0.10 -20.58 4.14
N ARG A 170 -0.54 -19.40 4.18
CA ARG A 170 -1.99 -19.27 3.97
C ARG A 170 -2.35 -19.38 2.49
N ASN A 171 -3.62 -19.66 2.21
CA ASN A 171 -4.15 -19.73 0.86
C ASN A 171 -4.40 -18.31 0.28
N ILE A 172 -3.31 -17.52 0.16
CA ILE A 172 -3.27 -16.17 -0.40
C ILE A 172 -2.31 -16.19 -1.57
N ASP A 173 -2.76 -15.75 -2.75
CA ASP A 173 -2.03 -15.93 -4.00
C ASP A 173 -0.90 -14.91 -4.19
N LEU A 174 -1.11 -13.67 -3.74
CA LEU A 174 -0.13 -12.59 -3.82
C LEU A 174 -0.27 -11.66 -2.61
N THR A 175 0.85 -11.28 -2.01
CA THR A 175 0.89 -10.26 -0.96
C THR A 175 1.81 -9.13 -1.39
N LEU A 176 1.32 -7.90 -1.25
CA LEU A 176 2.06 -6.68 -1.54
C LEU A 176 2.38 -5.96 -0.24
N CYS A 177 3.66 -5.69 -0.01
CA CYS A 177 4.15 -5.03 1.19
C CYS A 177 4.80 -3.69 0.87
N GLY A 178 4.85 -2.81 1.89
CA GLY A 178 5.62 -1.59 1.93
C GLY A 178 6.65 -1.61 3.06
N HIS A 179 6.75 -0.52 3.83
CA HIS A 179 7.49 -0.35 5.09
C HIS A 179 9.01 -0.41 4.97
N ALA A 180 9.56 -1.34 4.21
CA ALA A 180 11.00 -1.59 4.13
C ALA A 180 11.73 -0.62 3.18
N HIS A 181 11.04 0.16 2.35
CA HIS A 181 11.59 1.12 1.37
C HIS A 181 12.69 0.52 0.48
N GLY A 182 12.59 -0.77 0.14
CA GLY A 182 13.63 -1.49 -0.58
C GLY A 182 14.92 -1.72 0.21
N GLY A 183 14.87 -1.53 1.54
CA GLY A 183 16.00 -1.50 2.47
C GLY A 183 16.48 -0.06 2.73
N GLN A 184 16.42 0.38 3.98
CA GLN A 184 16.79 1.76 4.36
C GLN A 184 18.31 1.99 4.29
N ILE A 185 19.13 0.95 4.46
CA ILE A 185 20.57 0.97 4.20
C ILE A 185 20.82 0.05 3.02
N GLN A 186 21.35 0.61 1.94
CA GLN A 186 21.64 -0.12 0.72
C GLN A 186 23.10 0.01 0.31
N ILE A 187 23.73 -1.09 -0.12
CA ILE A 187 25.02 -1.08 -0.79
C ILE A 187 24.85 -1.70 -2.17
N ARG A 188 25.21 -0.95 -3.22
CA ARG A 188 25.11 -1.36 -4.62
C ARG A 188 23.70 -1.85 -5.00
N GLY A 189 22.66 -1.20 -4.47
CA GLY A 189 21.25 -1.54 -4.75
C GLY A 189 20.73 -2.77 -3.99
N ARG A 190 21.50 -3.33 -3.04
CA ARG A 190 21.03 -4.39 -2.14
C ARG A 190 20.73 -3.79 -0.77
N GLY A 191 19.53 -4.00 -0.26
CA GLY A 191 19.16 -3.62 1.10
C GLY A 191 19.98 -4.41 2.13
N LEU A 192 20.55 -3.69 3.09
CA LEU A 192 21.28 -4.28 4.22
C LEU A 192 20.48 -4.21 5.51
N TYR A 193 19.57 -3.26 5.59
CA TYR A 193 18.78 -3.04 6.80
C TYR A 193 17.44 -2.41 6.43
N ALA A 194 16.38 -2.93 7.05
CA ALA A 194 15.08 -2.30 7.13
C ALA A 194 14.51 -2.46 8.55
N PRO A 195 13.63 -1.55 9.02
CA PRO A 195 12.96 -1.71 10.31
C PRO A 195 12.20 -3.04 10.35
N GLY A 196 12.35 -3.79 11.45
CA GLY A 196 11.67 -5.08 11.63
C GLY A 196 12.40 -6.31 11.07
N GLN A 197 13.61 -6.14 10.53
CA GLN A 197 14.48 -7.24 10.10
C GLN A 197 15.56 -7.55 11.13
#